data_3a7ceb31b9712c5d4e817dd9a63efcd4
#
_entry.id   3a7ceb31b9712c5d4e817dd9a63efcd4
#
_cell.length_a   1.000
_cell.length_b   1.000
_cell.length_c   1.000
_cell.angle_alpha   90.00
_cell.angle_beta   90.00
_cell.angle_gamma   90.00
#
_symmetry.space_group_name_H-M   'P 1'
#
loop_
_entity.id
_entity.type
_entity.pdbx_description
1 polymer ?
#
loop_
_entity_poly.entity_id
_entity_poly.type
_entity_poly.pdbx_seq_one_letter_code
_entity_poly.pdbx_strand_id
1 'polypeptide(L)'
;MNLSLDVKNFSFNLNQILKTSKGILKEKKGWLIKVKTSSGDCGWGEVAPIDPCESVQCKQILDSLGSFPLRENLEKAIKSGPGALGFGIGCALAEIDELN
;
A
#
# COMPACT_ATOMS: atom_id res chain seq x y z
N MET A 1 17.65 -10.62 1.82
CA MET A 1 17.52 -9.38 2.63
C MET A 1 16.19 -9.42 3.36
N ASN A 2 16.25 -9.23 4.67
CA ASN A 2 15.04 -9.25 5.48
C ASN A 2 14.41 -7.86 5.51
N LEU A 3 13.14 -7.81 5.13
CA LEU A 3 12.35 -6.60 5.19
C LEU A 3 11.26 -6.78 6.24
N SER A 4 10.86 -5.69 6.88
CA SER A 4 9.66 -5.69 7.70
C SER A 4 8.61 -4.82 7.06
N LEU A 5 7.35 -5.23 7.19
CA LEU A 5 6.21 -4.51 6.63
C LEU A 5 5.24 -4.19 7.75
N ASP A 6 5.02 -2.92 7.97
CA ASP A 6 4.00 -2.43 8.91
C ASP A 6 2.85 -1.84 8.09
N VAL A 7 1.63 -2.23 8.42
CA VAL A 7 0.43 -1.79 7.73
C VAL A 7 -0.50 -1.17 8.74
N LYS A 8 -0.94 0.06 8.46
CA LYS A 8 -1.85 0.78 9.34
C LYS A 8 -3.05 1.27 8.54
N ASN A 9 -4.23 0.90 8.98
CA ASN A 9 -5.48 1.37 8.37
C ASN A 9 -5.66 2.85 8.63
N PHE A 10 -6.20 3.56 7.65
CA PHE A 10 -6.67 4.91 7.87
C PHE A 10 -8.06 5.09 7.25
N SER A 11 -8.83 5.99 7.83
CA SER A 11 -10.16 6.34 7.33
C SER A 11 -10.49 7.74 7.83
N PHE A 12 -10.87 8.62 6.92
CA PHE A 12 -11.34 9.94 7.31
C PHE A 12 -12.39 10.43 6.31
N ASN A 13 -13.32 11.24 6.82
CA ASN A 13 -14.38 11.80 6.00
C ASN A 13 -13.84 12.95 5.18
N LEU A 14 -14.26 13.03 3.92
CA LEU A 14 -13.91 14.15 3.07
C LEU A 14 -14.81 15.33 3.39
N ASN A 15 -14.23 16.53 3.46
CA ASN A 15 -14.99 17.75 3.66
C ASN A 15 -15.90 18.07 2.47
N GLN A 16 -15.53 17.57 1.30
CA GLN A 16 -16.31 17.72 0.08
C GLN A 16 -16.56 16.35 -0.51
N ILE A 17 -17.75 16.17 -1.09
CA ILE A 17 -18.09 14.96 -1.80
C ILE A 17 -17.37 14.98 -3.14
N LEU A 18 -16.60 13.93 -3.42
CA LEU A 18 -15.92 13.77 -4.71
C LEU A 18 -16.72 12.84 -5.59
N LYS A 19 -16.99 13.27 -6.81
CA LYS A 19 -17.58 12.42 -7.84
C LYS A 19 -16.46 11.79 -8.65
N THR A 20 -16.52 10.48 -8.79
CA THR A 20 -15.54 9.72 -9.58
C THR A 20 -16.29 8.87 -10.60
N SER A 21 -15.55 8.25 -11.52
CA SER A 21 -16.13 7.29 -12.45
C SER A 21 -16.71 6.06 -11.76
N LYS A 22 -16.38 5.85 -10.50
CA LYS A 22 -16.87 4.74 -9.66
C LYS A 22 -18.01 5.15 -8.74
N GLY A 23 -18.46 6.41 -8.79
CA GLY A 23 -19.55 6.90 -7.96
C GLY A 23 -19.17 8.13 -7.14
N ILE A 24 -19.84 8.31 -6.02
CA ILE A 24 -19.61 9.44 -5.11
C ILE A 24 -18.75 8.97 -3.95
N LEU A 25 -17.61 9.64 -3.75
CA LEU A 25 -16.69 9.33 -2.67
C LEU A 25 -16.91 10.30 -1.52
N LYS A 26 -17.37 9.80 -0.37
CA LYS A 26 -17.62 10.58 0.86
C LYS A 26 -16.56 10.36 1.92
N GLU A 27 -15.74 9.34 1.78
CA GLU A 27 -14.78 8.93 2.77
C GLU A 27 -13.52 8.44 2.06
N LYS A 28 -12.36 8.82 2.57
CA LYS A 28 -11.10 8.28 2.09
C LYS A 28 -10.60 7.26 3.09
N LYS A 29 -10.34 6.05 2.62
CA LYS A 29 -9.80 4.99 3.47
C LYS A 29 -8.82 4.13 2.69
N GLY A 30 -7.91 3.53 3.43
CA GLY A 30 -6.87 2.69 2.85
C GLY A 30 -5.86 2.29 3.91
N TRP A 31 -4.62 2.13 3.47
CA TRP A 31 -3.55 1.68 4.35
C TRP A 31 -2.29 2.51 4.12
N LEU A 32 -1.66 2.88 5.22
CA LEU A 32 -0.30 3.39 5.19
C LEU A 32 0.62 2.20 5.39
N ILE A 33 1.62 2.06 4.53
CA ILE A 33 2.58 0.98 4.64
C ILE A 33 3.97 1.56 4.89
N LYS A 34 4.73 0.83 5.69
CA LYS A 34 6.11 1.15 5.99
C LYS A 34 6.94 -0.09 5.77
N VAL A 35 7.92 0.00 4.89
CA VAL A 35 8.87 -1.08 4.66
C VAL A 35 10.20 -0.67 5.25
N LYS A 36 10.78 -1.55 6.06
CA LYS A 36 12.03 -1.27 6.76
C LYS A 36 13.03 -2.36 6.45
N THR A 37 14.28 -1.96 6.18
CA THR A 37 15.38 -2.91 5.97
C THR A 37 16.02 -3.26 7.30
N SER A 38 16.84 -4.33 7.30
CA SER A 38 17.59 -4.74 8.48
C SER A 38 18.61 -3.68 8.91
N SER A 39 19.03 -2.81 8.02
CA SER A 39 19.96 -1.71 8.31
C SER A 39 19.27 -0.46 8.88
N GLY A 40 17.93 -0.44 8.91
CA GLY A 40 17.17 0.65 9.47
C GLY A 40 16.59 1.64 8.48
N ASP A 41 16.86 1.47 7.19
CA ASP A 41 16.27 2.31 6.16
C ASP A 41 14.77 2.05 6.04
N CYS A 42 13.99 3.10 5.90
CA CYS A 42 12.53 2.99 5.82
C CYS A 42 12.01 3.64 4.54
N GLY A 43 10.99 3.01 3.97
CA GLY A 43 10.22 3.59 2.89
C GLY A 43 8.75 3.55 3.23
N TRP A 44 8.02 4.58 2.83
CA TRP A 44 6.60 4.74 3.11
C TRP A 44 5.79 4.74 1.83
N GLY A 45 4.59 4.23 1.89
CA GLY A 45 3.64 4.28 0.80
C GLY A 45 2.21 4.34 1.29
N GLU A 46 1.33 4.78 0.42
CA GLU A 46 -0.11 4.85 0.71
C GLU A 46 -0.85 3.97 -0.30
N VAL A 47 -1.71 3.10 0.22
CA VAL A 47 -2.57 2.24 -0.59
C VAL A 47 -4.00 2.71 -0.38
N ALA A 48 -4.54 3.45 -1.35
CA ALA A 48 -5.86 4.08 -1.22
C ALA A 48 -6.75 3.77 -2.43
N PRO A 49 -7.23 2.53 -2.56
CA PRO A 49 -8.12 2.18 -3.68
C PRO A 49 -9.48 2.87 -3.52
N ILE A 50 -10.05 3.29 -4.63
CA ILE A 50 -11.38 3.91 -4.66
C ILE A 50 -12.46 2.85 -4.81
N ASP A 51 -12.18 1.81 -5.59
CA ASP A 51 -13.12 0.73 -5.87
C ASP A 51 -13.19 -0.25 -4.69
N PRO A 52 -14.38 -0.54 -4.13
CA PRO A 52 -14.51 -1.50 -3.03
C PRO A 52 -13.94 -2.89 -3.34
N CYS A 53 -14.09 -3.37 -4.57
CA CYS A 53 -13.54 -4.68 -4.96
C CYS A 53 -12.02 -4.66 -4.90
N GLU A 54 -11.41 -3.58 -5.39
CA GLU A 54 -9.96 -3.39 -5.33
C GLU A 54 -9.49 -3.29 -3.89
N SER A 55 -10.27 -2.66 -3.02
CA SER A 55 -9.97 -2.55 -1.59
C SER A 55 -9.88 -3.93 -0.94
N VAL A 56 -10.82 -4.82 -1.24
CA VAL A 56 -10.81 -6.21 -0.73
C VAL A 56 -9.56 -6.94 -1.21
N GLN A 57 -9.22 -6.81 -2.49
CA GLN A 57 -8.02 -7.44 -3.06
C GLN A 57 -6.74 -6.94 -2.40
N CYS A 58 -6.64 -5.62 -2.19
CA CYS A 58 -5.49 -5.02 -1.51
C CYS A 58 -5.31 -5.60 -0.10
N LYS A 59 -6.41 -5.69 0.65
CA LYS A 59 -6.36 -6.24 2.01
C LYS A 59 -5.89 -7.68 2.00
N GLN A 60 -6.42 -8.50 1.10
CA GLN A 60 -6.04 -9.91 1.00
C GLN A 60 -4.55 -10.07 0.70
N ILE A 61 -4.02 -9.28 -0.22
CA ILE A 61 -2.60 -9.34 -0.58
C ILE A 61 -1.73 -8.84 0.57
N LEU A 62 -2.10 -7.73 1.20
CA LEU A 62 -1.36 -7.20 2.34
C LEU A 62 -1.31 -8.20 3.49
N ASP A 63 -2.44 -8.86 3.78
CA ASP A 63 -2.50 -9.89 4.82
C ASP A 63 -1.60 -11.09 4.47
N SER A 64 -1.54 -11.46 3.19
CA SER A 64 -0.73 -12.59 2.76
C SER A 64 0.77 -12.30 2.81
N LEU A 65 1.17 -11.04 2.69
CA LEU A 65 2.58 -10.66 2.77
C LEU A 65 3.13 -10.78 4.19
N GLY A 66 2.29 -10.59 5.20
CA GLY A 66 2.71 -10.69 6.59
C GLY A 66 3.63 -9.57 7.04
N SER A 67 4.27 -9.75 8.20
CA SER A 67 5.14 -8.73 8.81
C SER A 67 6.57 -8.73 8.27
N PHE A 68 7.01 -9.84 7.70
CA PHE A 68 8.39 -9.99 7.21
C PHE A 68 8.41 -10.57 5.79
N PRO A 69 7.91 -9.82 4.80
CA PRO A 69 7.86 -10.33 3.44
C PRO A 69 9.24 -10.35 2.78
N LEU A 70 9.42 -11.23 1.80
CA LEU A 70 10.58 -11.19 0.93
C LEU A 70 10.37 -10.07 -0.09
N ARG A 71 11.47 -9.42 -0.48
CA ARG A 71 11.40 -8.34 -1.48
C ARG A 71 10.75 -8.83 -2.79
N GLU A 72 11.06 -10.05 -3.22
CA GLU A 72 10.46 -10.60 -4.43
C GLU A 72 8.94 -10.71 -4.34
N ASN A 73 8.40 -10.97 -3.15
CA ASN A 73 6.96 -11.03 -2.95
C ASN A 73 6.32 -9.65 -3.03
N LEU A 74 7.02 -8.61 -2.55
CA LEU A 74 6.57 -7.23 -2.71
C LEU A 74 6.56 -6.82 -4.18
N GLU A 75 7.61 -7.15 -4.91
CA GLU A 75 7.71 -6.85 -6.34
C GLU A 75 6.65 -7.59 -7.15
N LYS A 76 6.35 -8.83 -6.76
CA LYS A 76 5.31 -9.62 -7.39
C LYS A 76 3.93 -8.99 -7.17
N ALA A 77 3.67 -8.47 -5.98
CA ALA A 77 2.43 -7.77 -5.68
C ALA A 77 2.28 -6.50 -6.53
N ILE A 78 3.36 -5.81 -6.82
CA ILE A 78 3.34 -4.65 -7.72
C ILE A 78 2.90 -5.05 -9.12
N LYS A 79 3.43 -6.16 -9.63
CA LYS A 79 3.17 -6.61 -10.99
C LYS A 79 1.78 -7.21 -11.18
N SER A 80 1.30 -7.98 -10.21
CA SER A 80 0.09 -8.78 -10.36
C SER A 80 -1.08 -8.29 -9.52
N GLY A 81 -0.86 -7.37 -8.60
CA GLY A 81 -1.91 -6.85 -7.73
C GLY A 81 -2.63 -5.64 -8.31
N PRO A 82 -3.62 -5.11 -7.57
CA PRO A 82 -4.30 -3.89 -7.97
C PRO A 82 -3.35 -2.70 -8.10
N GLY A 83 -3.68 -1.75 -8.99
CA GLY A 83 -2.84 -0.59 -9.25
C GLY A 83 -2.54 0.26 -8.02
N ALA A 84 -3.54 0.47 -7.16
CA ALA A 84 -3.35 1.25 -5.92
C ALA A 84 -2.34 0.58 -5.00
N LEU A 85 -2.37 -0.75 -4.90
CA LEU A 85 -1.41 -1.51 -4.09
C LEU A 85 -0.01 -1.41 -4.68
N GLY A 86 0.11 -1.61 -5.99
CA GLY A 86 1.40 -1.51 -6.69
C GLY A 86 2.02 -0.14 -6.53
N PHE A 87 1.22 0.92 -6.61
CA PHE A 87 1.69 2.28 -6.41
C PHE A 87 2.25 2.46 -5.00
N GLY A 88 1.51 2.02 -3.97
CA GLY A 88 1.94 2.18 -2.58
C GLY A 88 3.22 1.42 -2.27
N ILE A 89 3.29 0.15 -2.66
CA ILE A 89 4.48 -0.67 -2.45
C ILE A 89 5.65 -0.12 -3.27
N GLY A 90 5.39 0.27 -4.50
CA GLY A 90 6.42 0.85 -5.38
C GLY A 90 7.04 2.10 -4.81
N CYS A 91 6.23 3.00 -4.24
CA CYS A 91 6.73 4.20 -3.58
C CYS A 91 7.62 3.87 -2.38
N ALA A 92 7.21 2.90 -1.56
CA ALA A 92 7.98 2.51 -0.39
C ALA A 92 9.34 1.91 -0.79
N LEU A 93 9.36 1.04 -1.79
CA LEU A 93 10.62 0.43 -2.26
C LEU A 93 11.52 1.45 -2.96
N ALA A 94 10.94 2.37 -3.74
CA ALA A 94 11.71 3.42 -4.40
C ALA A 94 12.40 4.32 -3.38
N GLU A 95 11.72 4.66 -2.30
CA GLU A 95 12.29 5.47 -1.23
C GLU A 95 13.48 4.77 -0.57
N ILE A 96 13.37 3.47 -0.31
CA ILE A 96 14.46 2.68 0.23
C ILE A 96 15.63 2.62 -0.76
N ASP A 97 15.35 2.40 -2.03
CA ASP A 97 16.39 2.31 -3.06
C ASP A 97 17.15 3.63 -3.24
N GLU A 98 16.48 4.77 -3.04
CA GLU A 98 17.12 6.08 -3.11
C GLU A 98 18.07 6.34 -1.92
N LEU A 99 17.82 5.70 -0.78
CA LEU A 99 18.66 5.86 0.41
C LEU A 99 19.95 5.05 0.34
N ASN A 100 20.03 4.15 -0.58
CA ASN A 100 21.22 3.34 -0.81
C ASN A 100 22.09 3.96 -1.93
#